data_a0ac50680c5daf56a03635ac512be6ae
#
_entry.id   a0ac50680c5daf56a03635ac512be6ae
#
_cell.length_a   1.000
_cell.length_b   1.000
_cell.length_c   1.000
_cell.angle_alpha   90.00
_cell.angle_beta   90.00
_cell.angle_gamma   90.00
#
_symmetry.space_group_name_H-M   'P 1'
#
loop_
_entity.id
_entity.type
_entity.pdbx_description
1 polymer ?
#
loop_
_entity_poly.entity_id
_entity_poly.type
_entity_poly.pdbx_seq_one_letter_code
_entity_poly.pdbx_strand_id
1 'polypeptide(L)'
;MDTSVVDWRRVRIFIVFAFGIAWLAALAIYLTGGLAGSPYALLLLVVGYMGAPALAHILTRLVTREGWQNLYLQPKIRQGWPYWIIAWIAPVLFTFAGMAVFFSLFPQFYDPSLSAVQTMLENSAEATGQAVPVLSPWMIVVTQTITALLIAPLLNAIPILGEEFGWRAYLQPKLLPLGGRMTMVWMGIIWGLWHAPIIAMGHNYGLEYPGAPWLGILAMTWFTFVLGTFLGWATLRAGSVWPAVIGHGAINGIAGIALFFIQGEPNLVLGPSIAGLIGSLPIALAALAILLSRNALKLPSLDSREKVQEVFTENTA
;
A
#
# COMPACT_ATOMS: atom_id res chain seq x y z
N MET A 1 -19.06 24.67 1.96
CA MET A 1 -17.70 25.05 1.53
C MET A 1 -17.62 24.85 0.03
N ASP A 2 -17.13 25.83 -0.69
CA ASP A 2 -16.88 25.70 -2.12
C ASP A 2 -15.85 24.60 -2.36
N THR A 3 -16.29 23.49 -2.95
CA THR A 3 -15.44 22.31 -3.21
C THR A 3 -14.66 22.45 -4.52
N SER A 4 -14.72 23.62 -5.16
CA SER A 4 -14.08 23.90 -6.45
C SER A 4 -12.59 24.25 -6.34
N VAL A 5 -12.10 24.59 -5.15
CA VAL A 5 -10.73 25.06 -4.93
C VAL A 5 -10.03 24.23 -3.85
N VAL A 6 -8.74 23.96 -4.07
CA VAL A 6 -7.90 23.24 -3.09
C VAL A 6 -7.64 24.11 -1.87
N ASP A 7 -7.94 23.60 -0.69
CA ASP A 7 -7.54 24.21 0.58
C ASP A 7 -6.06 23.90 0.89
N TRP A 8 -5.17 24.66 0.27
CA TRP A 8 -3.72 24.50 0.43
C TRP A 8 -3.23 24.70 1.86
N ARG A 9 -3.95 25.46 2.69
CA ARG A 9 -3.59 25.61 4.10
C ARG A 9 -3.70 24.26 4.82
N ARG A 10 -4.83 23.58 4.66
CA ARG A 10 -5.06 22.26 5.28
C ARG A 10 -4.15 21.19 4.70
N VAL A 11 -3.94 21.20 3.39
CA VAL A 11 -3.00 20.28 2.73
C VAL A 11 -1.58 20.42 3.31
N ARG A 12 -1.08 21.65 3.42
CA ARG A 12 0.26 21.90 3.97
C ARG A 12 0.38 21.47 5.43
N ILE A 13 -0.60 21.82 6.28
CA ILE A 13 -0.61 21.42 7.69
C ILE A 13 -0.60 19.90 7.82
N PHE A 14 -1.42 19.20 7.04
CA PHE A 14 -1.45 17.75 7.01
C PHE A 14 -0.09 17.15 6.62
N ILE A 15 0.53 17.64 5.56
CA ILE A 15 1.84 17.17 5.09
C ILE A 15 2.90 17.37 6.18
N VAL A 16 2.93 18.55 6.82
CA VAL A 16 3.89 18.85 7.90
C VAL A 16 3.73 17.86 9.06
N PHE A 17 2.51 17.56 9.49
CA PHE A 17 2.29 16.57 10.54
C PHE A 17 2.62 15.15 10.08
N ALA A 18 2.14 14.72 8.89
CA ALA A 18 2.35 13.36 8.40
C ALA A 18 3.84 13.04 8.21
N PHE A 19 4.60 13.96 7.62
CA PHE A 19 6.04 13.80 7.43
C PHE A 19 6.80 13.99 8.74
N GLY A 20 6.47 15.02 9.51
CA GLY A 20 7.16 15.33 10.77
C GLY A 20 7.10 14.15 11.74
N ILE A 21 5.91 13.58 11.98
CA ILE A 21 5.74 12.46 12.91
C ILE A 21 6.44 11.20 12.36
N ALA A 22 6.24 10.85 11.09
CA ALA A 22 6.86 9.67 10.50
C ALA A 22 8.38 9.76 10.43
N TRP A 23 8.92 10.91 10.03
CA TRP A 23 10.37 11.09 9.92
C TRP A 23 11.05 11.19 11.28
N LEU A 24 10.38 11.68 12.31
CA LEU A 24 10.88 11.58 13.70
C LEU A 24 10.91 10.14 14.18
N ALA A 25 9.89 9.32 13.86
CA ALA A 25 9.90 7.90 14.14
C ALA A 25 11.05 7.18 13.39
N ALA A 26 11.25 7.49 12.12
CA ALA A 26 12.38 6.97 11.33
C ALA A 26 13.74 7.38 11.91
N LEU A 27 13.88 8.63 12.35
CA LEU A 27 15.09 9.10 13.01
C LEU A 27 15.36 8.33 14.32
N ALA A 28 14.32 8.06 15.12
CA ALA A 28 14.44 7.26 16.34
C ALA A 28 14.87 5.81 16.01
N ILE A 29 14.33 5.20 14.95
CA ILE A 29 14.77 3.89 14.47
C ILE A 29 16.24 3.94 14.08
N TYR A 30 16.65 4.92 13.29
CA TYR A 30 18.04 5.08 12.86
C TYR A 30 19.02 5.22 14.03
N LEU A 31 18.71 6.09 14.99
CA LEU A 31 19.56 6.35 16.16
C LEU A 31 19.66 5.16 17.13
N THR A 32 18.71 4.23 17.08
CA THR A 32 18.67 3.04 17.95
C THR A 32 19.19 1.77 17.28
N GLY A 33 19.76 1.86 16.07
CA GLY A 33 20.41 0.73 15.38
C GLY A 33 19.86 0.41 13.99
N GLY A 34 18.97 1.24 13.43
CA GLY A 34 18.37 1.04 12.11
C GLY A 34 17.27 -0.02 12.12
N LEU A 35 16.79 -0.38 10.94
CA LEU A 35 15.67 -1.32 10.79
C LEU A 35 15.97 -2.72 11.33
N ALA A 36 17.22 -3.19 11.18
CA ALA A 36 17.61 -4.53 11.59
C ALA A 36 18.11 -4.60 13.05
N GLY A 37 18.73 -3.52 13.56
CA GLY A 37 19.39 -3.51 14.87
C GLY A 37 18.58 -2.88 15.99
N SER A 38 17.57 -2.06 15.68
CA SER A 38 16.78 -1.39 16.71
C SER A 38 15.76 -2.33 17.36
N PRO A 39 15.77 -2.53 18.67
CA PRO A 39 14.75 -3.32 19.36
C PRO A 39 13.35 -2.67 19.30
N TYR A 40 13.27 -1.39 18.94
CA TYR A 40 12.03 -0.62 18.84
C TYR A 40 11.54 -0.47 17.38
N ALA A 41 12.27 -0.99 16.38
CA ALA A 41 11.98 -0.76 14.97
C ALA A 41 10.53 -1.12 14.61
N LEU A 42 10.08 -2.31 14.97
CA LEU A 42 8.71 -2.76 14.67
C LEU A 42 7.66 -1.86 15.31
N LEU A 43 7.81 -1.52 16.60
CA LEU A 43 6.87 -0.65 17.31
C LEU A 43 6.82 0.75 16.68
N LEU A 44 7.98 1.34 16.42
CA LEU A 44 8.09 2.68 15.83
C LEU A 44 7.57 2.70 14.39
N LEU A 45 7.78 1.63 13.60
CA LEU A 45 7.20 1.51 12.27
C LEU A 45 5.67 1.42 12.33
N VAL A 46 5.12 0.51 13.13
CA VAL A 46 3.68 0.25 13.15
C VAL A 46 2.92 1.41 13.79
N VAL A 47 3.36 1.92 14.93
CA VAL A 47 2.62 2.95 15.68
C VAL A 47 3.04 4.36 15.27
N GLY A 48 4.33 4.63 15.20
CA GLY A 48 4.86 5.97 14.93
C GLY A 48 4.80 6.33 13.44
N TYR A 49 5.27 5.43 12.59
CA TYR A 49 5.39 5.69 11.15
C TYR A 49 4.05 5.49 10.44
N MET A 50 3.50 4.28 10.44
CA MET A 50 2.22 3.98 9.77
C MET A 50 1.03 4.73 10.41
N GLY A 51 1.08 5.03 11.70
CA GLY A 51 0.07 5.84 12.40
C GLY A 51 0.13 7.33 12.11
N ALA A 52 1.26 7.84 11.59
CA ALA A 52 1.47 9.27 11.37
C ALA A 52 0.42 9.94 10.47
N PRO A 53 -0.02 9.36 9.33
CA PRO A 53 -1.04 9.98 8.48
C PRO A 53 -2.41 10.11 9.17
N ALA A 54 -2.82 9.12 9.98
CA ALA A 54 -4.05 9.23 10.77
C ALA A 54 -3.96 10.32 11.83
N LEU A 55 -2.83 10.38 12.54
CA LEU A 55 -2.59 11.45 13.51
C LEU A 55 -2.57 12.82 12.83
N ALA A 56 -1.93 12.93 11.66
CA ALA A 56 -1.92 14.16 10.86
C ALA A 56 -3.32 14.59 10.45
N HIS A 57 -4.20 13.65 10.05
CA HIS A 57 -5.61 13.92 9.75
C HIS A 57 -6.32 14.51 10.96
N ILE A 58 -6.20 13.85 12.13
CA ILE A 58 -6.82 14.28 13.39
C ILE A 58 -6.30 15.68 13.78
N LEU A 59 -4.99 15.85 13.85
CA LEU A 59 -4.35 17.10 14.26
C LEU A 59 -4.70 18.25 13.31
N THR A 60 -4.71 18.01 11.99
CA THR A 60 -5.09 19.02 11.03
C THR A 60 -6.52 19.49 11.24
N ARG A 61 -7.48 18.56 11.45
CA ARG A 61 -8.88 18.92 11.75
C ARG A 61 -9.00 19.74 13.03
N LEU A 62 -8.29 19.36 14.07
CA LEU A 62 -8.29 20.10 15.35
C LEU A 62 -7.73 21.52 15.18
N VAL A 63 -6.55 21.67 14.57
CA VAL A 63 -5.88 22.96 14.36
C VAL A 63 -6.68 23.87 13.41
N THR A 64 -7.32 23.30 12.40
CA THR A 64 -8.10 24.08 11.43
C THR A 64 -9.59 24.20 11.78
N ARG A 65 -10.03 23.59 12.89
CA ARG A 65 -11.43 23.56 13.33
C ARG A 65 -12.38 23.08 12.23
N GLU A 66 -11.97 22.05 11.47
CA GLU A 66 -12.72 21.58 10.30
C GLU A 66 -13.99 20.79 10.65
N GLY A 67 -14.09 20.25 11.86
CA GLY A 67 -15.16 19.32 12.25
C GLY A 67 -14.90 17.89 11.76
N TRP A 68 -15.85 16.97 11.99
CA TRP A 68 -15.67 15.52 11.83
C TRP A 68 -16.59 14.92 10.76
N GLN A 69 -16.97 15.69 9.75
CA GLN A 69 -17.80 15.20 8.65
C GLN A 69 -16.91 14.56 7.55
N ASN A 70 -17.53 13.68 6.76
CA ASN A 70 -16.90 13.07 5.59
C ASN A 70 -15.58 12.32 5.90
N LEU A 71 -15.60 11.46 6.92
CA LEU A 71 -14.44 10.68 7.35
C LEU A 71 -14.20 9.42 6.49
N TYR A 72 -15.08 9.09 5.56
CA TYR A 72 -15.02 7.89 4.71
C TYR A 72 -14.97 6.55 5.46
N LEU A 73 -15.27 6.53 6.77
CA LEU A 73 -15.21 5.33 7.63
C LEU A 73 -16.43 4.41 7.49
N GLN A 74 -17.52 4.90 6.90
CA GLN A 74 -18.68 4.05 6.65
C GLN A 74 -18.32 2.97 5.61
N PRO A 75 -18.53 1.66 5.89
CA PRO A 75 -18.12 0.59 4.99
C PRO A 75 -18.78 0.63 3.61
N LYS A 76 -20.06 1.04 3.53
CA LYS A 76 -20.86 1.12 2.29
C LYS A 76 -20.78 -0.15 1.43
N ILE A 77 -20.77 -1.32 2.08
CA ILE A 77 -20.55 -2.61 1.42
C ILE A 77 -21.58 -2.83 0.31
N ARG A 78 -22.87 -2.56 0.57
CA ARG A 78 -23.95 -2.78 -0.40
C ARG A 78 -23.74 -2.03 -1.71
N GLN A 79 -23.19 -0.83 -1.67
CA GLN A 79 -22.95 0.03 -2.84
C GLN A 79 -21.57 -0.20 -3.46
N GLY A 80 -20.58 -0.54 -2.63
CA GLY A 80 -19.17 -0.61 -3.01
C GLY A 80 -18.61 -2.03 -3.16
N TRP A 81 -19.40 -3.09 -3.00
CA TRP A 81 -18.92 -4.47 -2.95
C TRP A 81 -18.00 -4.89 -4.11
N PRO A 82 -18.21 -4.47 -5.38
CA PRO A 82 -17.29 -4.88 -6.45
C PRO A 82 -15.88 -4.33 -6.22
N TYR A 83 -15.79 -3.10 -5.69
CA TYR A 83 -14.50 -2.44 -5.41
C TYR A 83 -13.82 -3.04 -4.18
N TRP A 84 -14.58 -3.60 -3.24
CA TRP A 84 -14.05 -4.37 -2.13
C TRP A 84 -13.39 -5.66 -2.61
N ILE A 85 -14.08 -6.43 -3.45
CA ILE A 85 -13.55 -7.69 -4.00
C ILE A 85 -12.34 -7.43 -4.89
N ILE A 86 -12.43 -6.43 -5.79
CA ILE A 86 -11.32 -6.10 -6.68
C ILE A 86 -10.10 -5.64 -5.86
N ALA A 87 -10.30 -4.75 -4.88
CA ALA A 87 -9.20 -4.28 -4.03
C ALA A 87 -8.59 -5.41 -3.19
N TRP A 88 -9.39 -6.39 -2.80
CA TRP A 88 -8.93 -7.53 -2.01
C TRP A 88 -8.11 -8.54 -2.84
N ILE A 89 -8.61 -8.93 -4.00
CA ILE A 89 -8.04 -10.06 -4.77
C ILE A 89 -6.96 -9.58 -5.75
N ALA A 90 -7.18 -8.45 -6.42
CA ALA A 90 -6.28 -7.99 -7.49
C ALA A 90 -4.82 -7.79 -7.04
N PRO A 91 -4.50 -7.30 -5.82
CA PRO A 91 -3.12 -7.18 -5.36
C PRO A 91 -2.33 -8.49 -5.40
N VAL A 92 -2.95 -9.60 -5.02
CA VAL A 92 -2.30 -10.92 -5.06
C VAL A 92 -2.05 -11.35 -6.51
N LEU A 93 -3.05 -11.16 -7.39
CA LEU A 93 -2.89 -11.44 -8.81
C LEU A 93 -1.81 -10.59 -9.46
N PHE A 94 -1.75 -9.29 -9.14
CA PHE A 94 -0.71 -8.39 -9.65
C PHE A 94 0.68 -8.81 -9.17
N THR A 95 0.81 -9.28 -7.93
CA THR A 95 2.10 -9.76 -7.39
C THR A 95 2.59 -10.96 -8.18
N PHE A 96 1.78 -12.01 -8.35
CA PHE A 96 2.18 -13.19 -9.12
C PHE A 96 2.43 -12.86 -10.60
N ALA A 97 1.62 -12.02 -11.22
CA ALA A 97 1.84 -11.59 -12.60
C ALA A 97 3.14 -10.79 -12.73
N GLY A 98 3.45 -9.90 -11.78
CA GLY A 98 4.71 -9.15 -11.75
C GLY A 98 5.94 -10.05 -11.60
N MET A 99 5.86 -11.05 -10.70
CA MET A 99 6.88 -12.09 -10.57
C MET A 99 7.08 -12.85 -11.87
N ALA A 100 5.99 -13.28 -12.52
CA ALA A 100 6.07 -14.00 -13.80
C ALA A 100 6.75 -13.15 -14.88
N VAL A 101 6.42 -11.86 -14.97
CA VAL A 101 7.10 -10.94 -15.91
C VAL A 101 8.59 -10.84 -15.59
N PHE A 102 8.94 -10.60 -14.32
CA PHE A 102 10.34 -10.45 -13.91
C PHE A 102 11.16 -11.70 -14.21
N PHE A 103 10.71 -12.88 -13.80
CA PHE A 103 11.44 -14.13 -14.02
C PHE A 103 11.43 -14.59 -15.46
N SER A 104 10.48 -14.16 -16.29
CA SER A 104 10.53 -14.39 -17.75
C SER A 104 11.63 -13.55 -18.42
N LEU A 105 11.92 -12.36 -17.90
CA LEU A 105 12.99 -11.49 -18.41
C LEU A 105 14.36 -11.86 -17.83
N PHE A 106 14.39 -12.38 -16.61
CA PHE A 106 15.60 -12.72 -15.86
C PHE A 106 15.53 -14.16 -15.30
N PRO A 107 15.46 -15.20 -16.17
CA PRO A 107 15.30 -16.59 -15.73
C PRO A 107 16.44 -17.11 -14.87
N GLN A 108 17.64 -16.51 -14.95
CA GLN A 108 18.79 -16.85 -14.13
C GLN A 108 18.56 -16.61 -12.62
N PHE A 109 17.60 -15.77 -12.26
CA PHE A 109 17.26 -15.49 -10.86
C PHE A 109 16.08 -16.32 -10.33
N TYR A 110 15.48 -17.17 -11.18
CA TYR A 110 14.33 -17.98 -10.79
C TYR A 110 14.77 -19.31 -10.18
N ASP A 111 14.37 -19.57 -8.95
CA ASP A 111 14.57 -20.84 -8.26
C ASP A 111 13.24 -21.60 -8.07
N PRO A 112 12.96 -22.61 -8.92
CA PRO A 112 11.78 -23.46 -8.75
C PRO A 112 11.86 -24.41 -7.57
N SER A 113 13.07 -24.64 -7.01
CA SER A 113 13.29 -25.53 -5.86
C SER A 113 12.95 -24.86 -4.54
N LEU A 114 12.80 -23.53 -4.52
CA LEU A 114 12.52 -22.72 -3.34
C LEU A 114 13.62 -22.89 -2.25
N SER A 115 14.89 -22.92 -2.66
CA SER A 115 16.02 -23.09 -1.74
C SER A 115 16.07 -22.01 -0.66
N ALA A 116 15.66 -20.79 -0.98
CA ALA A 116 15.54 -19.71 0.01
C ALA A 116 14.59 -20.04 1.16
N VAL A 117 13.47 -20.73 0.87
CA VAL A 117 12.53 -21.18 1.91
C VAL A 117 13.16 -22.27 2.77
N GLN A 118 13.87 -23.21 2.13
CA GLN A 118 14.54 -24.29 2.87
C GLN A 118 15.62 -23.73 3.81
N THR A 119 16.46 -22.83 3.32
CA THR A 119 17.48 -22.14 4.15
C THR A 119 16.83 -21.36 5.31
N MET A 120 15.70 -20.70 5.06
CA MET A 120 14.96 -19.98 6.13
C MET A 120 14.48 -20.96 7.22
N LEU A 121 13.99 -22.15 6.85
CA LEU A 121 13.56 -23.18 7.80
C LEU A 121 14.74 -23.74 8.61
N GLU A 122 15.87 -24.02 7.94
CA GLU A 122 17.09 -24.50 8.57
C GLU A 122 17.63 -23.49 9.60
N ASN A 123 17.75 -22.22 9.21
CA ASN A 123 18.19 -21.14 10.09
C ASN A 123 17.24 -20.95 11.30
N SER A 124 15.93 -21.08 11.08
CA SER A 124 14.95 -20.98 12.17
C SER A 124 15.05 -22.17 13.14
N ALA A 125 15.27 -23.36 12.62
CA ALA A 125 15.46 -24.57 13.43
C ALA A 125 16.74 -24.49 14.27
N GLU A 126 17.84 -24.03 13.69
CA GLU A 126 19.10 -23.80 14.38
C GLU A 126 18.95 -22.75 15.50
N ALA A 127 18.32 -21.60 15.21
CA ALA A 127 18.10 -20.53 16.19
C ALA A 127 17.21 -20.96 17.37
N THR A 128 16.27 -21.88 17.15
CA THR A 128 15.32 -22.35 18.19
C THR A 128 15.73 -23.67 18.85
N GLY A 129 16.76 -24.35 18.33
CA GLY A 129 17.16 -25.68 18.77
C GLY A 129 16.11 -26.78 18.47
N GLN A 130 15.17 -26.50 17.56
CA GLN A 130 14.12 -27.45 17.16
C GLN A 130 14.52 -28.16 15.87
N ALA A 131 13.90 -29.34 15.63
CA ALA A 131 14.10 -30.04 14.37
C ALA A 131 13.47 -29.23 13.20
N VAL A 132 14.13 -29.27 12.03
CA VAL A 132 13.54 -28.66 10.81
C VAL A 132 12.20 -29.33 10.55
N PRO A 133 11.12 -28.57 10.42
CA PRO A 133 9.82 -29.15 10.09
C PRO A 133 9.88 -29.88 8.74
N VAL A 134 9.34 -31.09 8.66
CA VAL A 134 9.20 -31.85 7.40
C VAL A 134 8.02 -31.23 6.60
N LEU A 135 8.19 -30.00 6.16
CA LEU A 135 7.20 -29.30 5.34
C LEU A 135 7.77 -29.10 3.95
N SER A 136 6.95 -29.37 2.93
CA SER A 136 7.31 -28.99 1.57
C SER A 136 7.42 -27.46 1.48
N PRO A 137 8.49 -26.89 0.88
CA PRO A 137 8.60 -25.45 0.65
C PRO A 137 7.36 -24.86 -0.05
N TRP A 138 6.73 -25.60 -0.95
CA TRP A 138 5.49 -25.23 -1.60
C TRP A 138 4.30 -25.06 -0.65
N MET A 139 4.24 -25.83 0.44
CA MET A 139 3.21 -25.62 1.47
C MET A 139 3.35 -24.26 2.13
N ILE A 140 4.57 -23.75 2.31
CA ILE A 140 4.83 -22.42 2.86
C ILE A 140 4.34 -21.36 1.88
N VAL A 141 4.62 -21.49 0.57
CA VAL A 141 4.13 -20.57 -0.46
C VAL A 141 2.59 -20.55 -0.47
N VAL A 142 1.94 -21.70 -0.46
CA VAL A 142 0.48 -21.81 -0.43
C VAL A 142 -0.09 -21.20 0.85
N THR A 143 0.47 -21.53 2.00
CA THR A 143 0.03 -21.00 3.29
C THR A 143 0.20 -19.50 3.35
N GLN A 144 1.35 -18.96 2.90
CA GLN A 144 1.58 -17.51 2.81
C GLN A 144 0.57 -16.83 1.90
N THR A 145 0.27 -17.43 0.74
CA THR A 145 -0.73 -16.89 -0.19
C THR A 145 -2.13 -16.87 0.42
N ILE A 146 -2.55 -17.96 1.08
CA ILE A 146 -3.83 -18.04 1.78
C ILE A 146 -3.88 -17.02 2.93
N THR A 147 -2.79 -16.93 3.71
CA THR A 147 -2.69 -15.95 4.80
C THR A 147 -2.77 -14.52 4.28
N ALA A 148 -2.09 -14.21 3.18
CA ALA A 148 -2.15 -12.89 2.55
C ALA A 148 -3.55 -12.54 2.04
N LEU A 149 -4.31 -13.52 1.55
CA LEU A 149 -5.68 -13.32 1.10
C LEU A 149 -6.67 -13.20 2.25
N LEU A 150 -6.64 -14.11 3.21
CA LEU A 150 -7.71 -14.25 4.20
C LEU A 150 -7.43 -13.57 5.52
N ILE A 151 -6.19 -13.53 5.96
CA ILE A 151 -5.79 -13.13 7.31
C ILE A 151 -5.11 -11.77 7.33
N ALA A 152 -4.13 -11.54 6.46
CA ALA A 152 -3.33 -10.33 6.46
C ALA A 152 -4.15 -9.03 6.27
N PRO A 153 -5.17 -8.97 5.41
CA PRO A 153 -6.01 -7.78 5.29
C PRO A 153 -6.74 -7.42 6.59
N LEU A 154 -7.07 -8.42 7.42
CA LEU A 154 -7.73 -8.23 8.70
C LEU A 154 -6.74 -7.88 9.81
N LEU A 155 -5.63 -8.62 9.93
CA LEU A 155 -4.61 -8.38 10.94
C LEU A 155 -3.90 -7.03 10.73
N ASN A 156 -3.63 -6.69 9.47
CA ASN A 156 -3.01 -5.43 9.12
C ASN A 156 -4.01 -4.25 9.06
N ALA A 157 -5.31 -4.49 9.25
CA ALA A 157 -6.32 -3.45 9.09
C ALA A 157 -6.07 -2.22 9.97
N ILE A 158 -5.65 -2.41 11.21
CA ILE A 158 -5.42 -1.29 12.14
C ILE A 158 -4.22 -0.43 11.71
N PRO A 159 -2.99 -0.96 11.53
CA PRO A 159 -1.87 -0.15 11.07
C PRO A 159 -2.10 0.44 9.68
N ILE A 160 -2.70 -0.31 8.76
CA ILE A 160 -3.03 0.18 7.42
C ILE A 160 -4.11 1.27 7.46
N LEU A 161 -5.11 1.17 8.34
CA LEU A 161 -6.06 2.26 8.55
C LEU A 161 -5.33 3.52 9.05
N GLY A 162 -4.25 3.38 9.81
CA GLY A 162 -3.36 4.47 10.17
C GLY A 162 -2.86 5.27 8.96
N GLU A 163 -2.51 4.59 7.88
CA GLU A 163 -2.12 5.23 6.63
C GLU A 163 -3.33 5.70 5.82
N GLU A 164 -4.27 4.80 5.51
CA GLU A 164 -5.36 5.08 4.58
C GLU A 164 -6.34 6.14 5.09
N PHE A 165 -6.51 6.25 6.40
CA PHE A 165 -7.32 7.29 7.03
C PHE A 165 -6.73 8.71 6.82
N GLY A 166 -5.40 8.80 6.73
CA GLY A 166 -4.73 10.03 6.33
C GLY A 166 -4.74 10.23 4.81
N TRP A 167 -4.28 9.24 4.07
CA TRP A 167 -4.09 9.39 2.64
C TRP A 167 -5.42 9.45 1.87
N ARG A 168 -6.29 8.44 2.01
CA ARG A 168 -7.52 8.30 1.20
C ARG A 168 -8.72 8.98 1.80
N ALA A 169 -8.82 9.01 3.14
CA ALA A 169 -9.96 9.66 3.77
C ALA A 169 -9.76 11.17 4.01
N TYR A 170 -8.52 11.69 3.96
CA TYR A 170 -8.24 13.12 4.16
C TYR A 170 -7.55 13.79 2.98
N LEU A 171 -6.30 13.42 2.66
CA LEU A 171 -5.52 14.15 1.67
C LEU A 171 -6.12 14.04 0.26
N GLN A 172 -6.51 12.83 -0.16
CA GLN A 172 -7.09 12.62 -1.49
C GLN A 172 -8.33 13.48 -1.75
N PRO A 173 -9.37 13.54 -0.87
CA PRO A 173 -10.49 14.45 -1.06
C PRO A 173 -10.11 15.93 -1.14
N LYS A 174 -9.07 16.37 -0.41
CA LYS A 174 -8.59 17.75 -0.45
C LYS A 174 -7.91 18.11 -1.76
N LEU A 175 -7.31 17.13 -2.44
CA LEU A 175 -6.65 17.33 -3.73
C LEU A 175 -7.58 17.15 -4.94
N LEU A 176 -8.77 16.55 -4.78
CA LEU A 176 -9.72 16.32 -5.89
C LEU A 176 -10.07 17.56 -6.73
N PRO A 177 -10.11 18.78 -6.19
CA PRO A 177 -10.31 19.98 -7.01
C PRO A 177 -9.25 20.19 -8.10
N LEU A 178 -8.08 19.56 -8.01
CA LEU A 178 -7.07 19.55 -9.09
C LEU A 178 -7.49 18.68 -10.29
N GLY A 179 -8.59 17.94 -10.16
CA GLY A 179 -8.99 16.87 -11.07
C GLY A 179 -8.39 15.52 -10.68
N GLY A 180 -9.15 14.45 -10.91
CA GLY A 180 -8.79 13.11 -10.40
C GLY A 180 -7.40 12.64 -10.80
N ARG A 181 -6.96 12.89 -12.06
CA ARG A 181 -5.63 12.47 -12.52
C ARG A 181 -4.50 13.17 -11.77
N MET A 182 -4.57 14.49 -11.65
CA MET A 182 -3.56 15.28 -10.90
C MET A 182 -3.57 14.94 -9.41
N THR A 183 -4.73 14.61 -8.85
CA THR A 183 -4.81 14.09 -7.48
C THR A 183 -3.99 12.81 -7.33
N MET A 184 -4.10 11.84 -8.24
CA MET A 184 -3.32 10.59 -8.15
C MET A 184 -1.82 10.86 -8.30
N VAL A 185 -1.41 11.77 -9.17
CA VAL A 185 0.01 12.15 -9.31
C VAL A 185 0.56 12.73 -7.99
N TRP A 186 -0.12 13.71 -7.42
CA TRP A 186 0.31 14.30 -6.15
C TRP A 186 0.28 13.30 -4.99
N MET A 187 -0.74 12.47 -4.92
CA MET A 187 -0.83 11.40 -3.92
C MET A 187 0.36 10.43 -4.02
N GLY A 188 0.71 10.00 -5.23
CA GLY A 188 1.85 9.12 -5.46
C GLY A 188 3.19 9.74 -5.05
N ILE A 189 3.44 10.99 -5.45
CA ILE A 189 4.66 11.72 -5.10
C ILE A 189 4.77 11.92 -3.57
N ILE A 190 3.70 12.41 -2.94
CA ILE A 190 3.69 12.68 -1.50
C ILE A 190 3.91 11.38 -0.71
N TRP A 191 3.18 10.33 -1.05
CA TRP A 191 3.28 9.05 -0.35
C TRP A 191 4.62 8.36 -0.59
N GLY A 192 5.18 8.46 -1.81
CA GLY A 192 6.51 7.94 -2.12
C GLY A 192 7.64 8.65 -1.36
N LEU A 193 7.63 9.97 -1.36
CA LEU A 193 8.62 10.76 -0.62
C LEU A 193 8.50 10.57 0.90
N TRP A 194 7.28 10.29 1.40
CA TRP A 194 7.08 9.96 2.80
C TRP A 194 7.87 8.70 3.21
N HIS A 195 8.05 7.72 2.31
CA HIS A 195 8.86 6.52 2.56
C HIS A 195 10.38 6.76 2.52
N ALA A 196 10.86 7.92 2.07
CA ALA A 196 12.29 8.15 1.82
C ALA A 196 13.23 7.77 2.97
N PRO A 197 12.96 8.07 4.26
CA PRO A 197 13.87 7.71 5.35
C PRO A 197 14.00 6.21 5.56
N ILE A 198 12.90 5.44 5.45
CA ILE A 198 12.97 3.99 5.63
C ILE A 198 13.60 3.29 4.42
N ILE A 199 13.39 3.80 3.20
CA ILE A 199 14.11 3.34 2.02
C ILE A 199 15.61 3.61 2.14
N ALA A 200 15.99 4.76 2.68
CA ALA A 200 17.40 5.09 2.95
C ALA A 200 18.04 4.18 4.03
N MET A 201 17.23 3.49 4.83
CA MET A 201 17.68 2.44 5.76
C MET A 201 17.58 1.02 5.17
N GLY A 202 17.32 0.88 3.86
CA GLY A 202 17.28 -0.40 3.15
C GLY A 202 15.91 -1.08 3.08
N HIS A 203 14.83 -0.43 3.50
CA HIS A 203 13.48 -1.02 3.39
C HIS A 203 13.13 -1.36 1.94
N ASN A 204 12.55 -2.51 1.68
CA ASN A 204 12.13 -3.09 0.40
C ASN A 204 13.24 -3.43 -0.60
N TYR A 205 14.31 -2.65 -0.70
CA TYR A 205 15.29 -2.78 -1.78
C TYR A 205 16.70 -3.16 -1.31
N GLY A 206 16.95 -3.15 0.01
CA GLY A 206 18.32 -3.19 0.52
C GLY A 206 19.08 -1.90 0.21
N LEU A 207 20.41 -1.95 0.24
CA LEU A 207 21.28 -0.84 -0.13
C LEU A 207 22.38 -1.26 -1.13
N GLU A 208 22.42 -2.55 -1.51
CA GLU A 208 23.41 -3.18 -2.35
C GLU A 208 23.08 -3.04 -3.86
N TYR A 209 22.66 -1.83 -4.29
CA TYR A 209 22.39 -1.53 -5.70
C TYR A 209 22.98 -0.18 -6.11
N PRO A 210 23.38 -0.01 -7.39
CA PRO A 210 23.91 1.26 -7.88
C PRO A 210 22.90 2.39 -7.70
N GLY A 211 23.36 3.51 -7.11
CA GLY A 211 22.51 4.68 -6.89
C GLY A 211 21.60 4.60 -5.66
N ALA A 212 21.86 3.66 -4.74
CA ALA A 212 21.19 3.64 -3.43
C ALA A 212 21.52 4.92 -2.64
N PRO A 213 20.58 5.47 -1.85
CA PRO A 213 19.19 5.01 -1.74
C PRO A 213 18.25 5.66 -2.77
N TRP A 214 18.76 6.57 -3.63
CA TRP A 214 17.96 7.47 -4.47
C TRP A 214 17.09 6.73 -5.49
N LEU A 215 17.64 5.73 -6.17
CA LEU A 215 16.87 4.92 -7.11
C LEU A 215 15.77 4.11 -6.41
N GLY A 216 16.00 3.65 -5.18
CA GLY A 216 14.97 3.02 -4.37
C GLY A 216 13.84 3.98 -3.99
N ILE A 217 14.17 5.23 -3.64
CA ILE A 217 13.18 6.28 -3.36
C ILE A 217 12.34 6.58 -4.62
N LEU A 218 12.97 6.64 -5.79
CA LEU A 218 12.26 6.84 -7.05
C LEU A 218 11.36 5.63 -7.41
N ALA A 219 11.86 4.41 -7.23
CA ALA A 219 11.08 3.19 -7.45
C ALA A 219 9.88 3.10 -6.48
N MET A 220 10.07 3.46 -5.20
CA MET A 220 8.98 3.56 -4.24
C MET A 220 7.98 4.65 -4.63
N THR A 221 8.42 5.80 -5.13
CA THR A 221 7.54 6.87 -5.62
C THR A 221 6.73 6.41 -6.83
N TRP A 222 7.33 5.66 -7.73
CA TRP A 222 6.61 5.01 -8.82
C TRP A 222 5.58 4.00 -8.29
N PHE A 223 5.98 3.11 -7.40
CA PHE A 223 5.09 2.10 -6.82
C PHE A 223 3.91 2.72 -6.08
N THR A 224 4.15 3.73 -5.24
CA THR A 224 3.09 4.45 -4.53
C THR A 224 2.18 5.24 -5.47
N PHE A 225 2.66 5.68 -6.62
CA PHE A 225 1.84 6.30 -7.66
C PHE A 225 0.88 5.28 -8.29
N VAL A 226 1.36 4.11 -8.72
CA VAL A 226 0.50 3.12 -9.38
C VAL A 226 -0.44 2.42 -8.38
N LEU A 227 0.07 2.02 -7.21
CA LEU A 227 -0.75 1.47 -6.13
C LEU A 227 -1.72 2.51 -5.59
N GLY A 228 -1.25 3.74 -5.37
CA GLY A 228 -2.06 4.87 -4.90
C GLY A 228 -3.20 5.21 -5.84
N THR A 229 -2.98 5.11 -7.15
CA THR A 229 -4.03 5.28 -8.17
C THR A 229 -5.09 4.19 -8.04
N PHE A 230 -4.67 2.92 -7.92
CA PHE A 230 -5.58 1.78 -7.76
C PHE A 230 -6.42 1.88 -6.47
N LEU A 231 -5.78 2.08 -5.32
CA LEU A 231 -6.46 2.21 -4.03
C LEU A 231 -7.32 3.47 -3.96
N GLY A 232 -6.84 4.59 -4.51
CA GLY A 232 -7.58 5.83 -4.58
C GLY A 232 -8.84 5.72 -5.44
N TRP A 233 -8.76 5.01 -6.57
CA TRP A 233 -9.91 4.68 -7.40
C TRP A 233 -10.93 3.83 -6.62
N ALA A 234 -10.49 2.77 -5.96
CA ALA A 234 -11.37 1.90 -5.18
C ALA A 234 -12.10 2.68 -4.08
N THR A 235 -11.38 3.59 -3.37
CA THR A 235 -11.96 4.47 -2.36
C THR A 235 -13.02 5.39 -2.94
N LEU A 236 -12.74 6.06 -4.06
CA LEU A 236 -13.68 6.99 -4.70
C LEU A 236 -14.94 6.27 -5.15
N ARG A 237 -14.79 5.12 -5.78
CA ARG A 237 -15.91 4.34 -6.34
C ARG A 237 -16.78 3.71 -5.25
N ALA A 238 -16.19 3.22 -4.17
CA ALA A 238 -16.92 2.71 -3.01
C ALA A 238 -17.48 3.81 -2.11
N GLY A 239 -16.92 5.03 -2.17
CA GLY A 239 -17.20 6.10 -1.21
C GLY A 239 -16.81 5.72 0.23
N SER A 240 -15.78 4.91 0.38
CA SER A 240 -15.33 4.31 1.64
C SER A 240 -13.82 4.06 1.60
N VAL A 241 -13.12 4.24 2.72
CA VAL A 241 -11.69 3.97 2.84
C VAL A 241 -11.37 2.47 2.91
N TRP A 242 -12.34 1.66 3.31
CA TRP A 242 -12.11 0.25 3.62
C TRP A 242 -11.61 -0.61 2.46
N PRO A 243 -12.04 -0.44 1.20
CA PRO A 243 -11.43 -1.15 0.07
C PRO A 243 -9.93 -0.87 -0.05
N ALA A 244 -9.49 0.37 0.21
CA ALA A 244 -8.06 0.70 0.22
C ALA A 244 -7.34 0.03 1.40
N VAL A 245 -7.93 0.00 2.59
CA VAL A 245 -7.38 -0.69 3.76
C VAL A 245 -7.15 -2.17 3.48
N ILE A 246 -8.15 -2.86 2.91
CA ILE A 246 -8.05 -4.29 2.59
C ILE A 246 -7.04 -4.55 1.49
N GLY A 247 -7.09 -3.75 0.40
CA GLY A 247 -6.16 -3.90 -0.71
C GLY A 247 -4.70 -3.63 -0.33
N HIS A 248 -4.46 -2.61 0.46
CA HIS A 248 -3.14 -2.30 0.99
C HIS A 248 -2.68 -3.41 1.96
N GLY A 249 -3.56 -3.90 2.83
CA GLY A 249 -3.27 -5.02 3.72
C GLY A 249 -2.93 -6.30 2.97
N ALA A 250 -3.61 -6.59 1.86
CA ALA A 250 -3.31 -7.72 0.99
C ALA A 250 -1.93 -7.56 0.31
N ILE A 251 -1.58 -6.36 -0.17
CA ILE A 251 -0.24 -6.07 -0.71
C ILE A 251 0.82 -6.35 0.34
N ASN A 252 0.69 -5.77 1.53
CA ASN A 252 1.68 -5.93 2.59
C ASN A 252 1.81 -7.41 3.03
N GLY A 253 0.73 -8.17 2.96
CA GLY A 253 0.75 -9.60 3.26
C GLY A 253 1.44 -10.46 2.21
N ILE A 254 1.40 -10.08 0.92
CA ILE A 254 1.93 -10.89 -0.19
C ILE A 254 3.27 -10.39 -0.73
N ALA A 255 3.67 -9.15 -0.46
CA ALA A 255 4.81 -8.50 -1.12
C ALA A 255 6.13 -9.28 -0.98
N GLY A 256 6.31 -9.98 0.13
CA GLY A 256 7.51 -10.79 0.40
C GLY A 256 7.57 -12.13 -0.32
N ILE A 257 6.46 -12.61 -0.92
CA ILE A 257 6.42 -13.97 -1.52
C ILE A 257 7.42 -14.14 -2.65
N ALA A 258 7.73 -13.07 -3.36
CA ALA A 258 8.67 -13.09 -4.47
C ALA A 258 10.09 -13.52 -4.04
N LEU A 259 10.47 -13.23 -2.80
CA LEU A 259 11.78 -13.57 -2.24
C LEU A 259 11.98 -15.09 -2.10
N PHE A 260 10.90 -15.86 -2.02
CA PHE A 260 10.97 -17.33 -1.94
C PHE A 260 11.45 -17.99 -3.22
N PHE A 261 11.30 -17.29 -4.36
CA PHE A 261 11.61 -17.78 -5.70
C PHE A 261 12.94 -17.25 -6.25
N ILE A 262 13.74 -16.59 -5.41
CA ILE A 262 15.00 -15.96 -5.85
C ILE A 262 16.16 -16.92 -5.63
N GLN A 263 17.01 -17.01 -6.66
CA GLN A 263 18.41 -17.43 -6.53
C GLN A 263 19.35 -16.30 -6.97
N GLY A 264 20.57 -16.32 -6.42
CA GLY A 264 21.53 -15.25 -6.69
C GLY A 264 21.12 -13.91 -6.11
N GLU A 265 21.60 -12.84 -6.70
CA GLU A 265 21.44 -11.46 -6.20
C GLU A 265 20.81 -10.54 -7.27
N PRO A 266 19.49 -10.61 -7.49
CA PRO A 266 18.83 -9.71 -8.41
C PRO A 266 18.79 -8.28 -7.85
N ASN A 267 18.78 -7.28 -8.73
CA ASN A 267 18.53 -5.91 -8.33
C ASN A 267 17.06 -5.74 -7.90
N LEU A 268 16.82 -5.62 -6.60
CA LEU A 268 15.47 -5.54 -6.01
C LEU A 268 14.71 -4.27 -6.42
N VAL A 269 15.39 -3.22 -6.89
CA VAL A 269 14.74 -2.03 -7.47
C VAL A 269 14.00 -2.40 -8.78
N LEU A 270 14.52 -3.39 -9.53
CA LEU A 270 13.84 -3.89 -10.73
C LEU A 270 12.72 -4.89 -10.38
N GLY A 271 12.92 -5.71 -9.38
CA GLY A 271 11.98 -6.76 -8.98
C GLY A 271 12.70 -7.94 -8.31
N PRO A 272 12.05 -9.08 -8.11
CA PRO A 272 10.71 -9.52 -8.56
C PRO A 272 9.53 -9.05 -7.69
N SER A 273 9.78 -8.35 -6.57
CA SER A 273 8.71 -7.84 -5.72
C SER A 273 7.78 -6.88 -6.50
N ILE A 274 6.51 -6.83 -6.12
CA ILE A 274 5.52 -5.88 -6.66
C ILE A 274 5.94 -4.42 -6.47
N ALA A 275 6.81 -4.12 -5.50
CA ALA A 275 7.36 -2.78 -5.30
C ALA A 275 8.50 -2.44 -6.29
N GLY A 276 9.05 -3.42 -7.02
CA GLY A 276 10.05 -3.19 -8.05
C GLY A 276 9.46 -2.66 -9.36
N LEU A 277 10.28 -2.00 -10.17
CA LEU A 277 9.83 -1.36 -11.41
C LEU A 277 9.17 -2.34 -12.39
N ILE A 278 9.74 -3.53 -12.57
CA ILE A 278 9.21 -4.59 -13.44
C ILE A 278 8.11 -5.36 -12.72
N GLY A 279 8.30 -5.68 -11.44
CA GLY A 279 7.28 -6.37 -10.63
C GLY A 279 5.98 -5.60 -10.54
N SER A 280 6.02 -4.26 -10.61
CA SER A 280 4.84 -3.40 -10.59
C SER A 280 4.14 -3.21 -11.94
N LEU A 281 4.65 -3.77 -13.05
CA LEU A 281 4.04 -3.57 -14.37
C LEU A 281 2.55 -3.96 -14.45
N PRO A 282 2.08 -5.08 -13.87
CA PRO A 282 0.65 -5.41 -13.93
C PRO A 282 -0.24 -4.38 -13.24
N ILE A 283 0.14 -3.91 -12.05
CA ILE A 283 -0.62 -2.86 -11.37
C ILE A 283 -0.46 -1.50 -12.07
N ALA A 284 0.68 -1.24 -12.74
CA ALA A 284 0.87 -0.05 -13.56
C ALA A 284 -0.09 -0.03 -14.77
N LEU A 285 -0.31 -1.17 -15.41
CA LEU A 285 -1.30 -1.28 -16.48
C LEU A 285 -2.72 -1.03 -15.97
N ALA A 286 -3.09 -1.56 -14.80
CA ALA A 286 -4.37 -1.27 -14.17
C ALA A 286 -4.51 0.23 -13.81
N ALA A 287 -3.48 0.84 -13.25
CA ALA A 287 -3.45 2.26 -12.95
C ALA A 287 -3.56 3.11 -14.23
N LEU A 288 -2.89 2.72 -15.31
CA LEU A 288 -3.00 3.38 -16.60
C LEU A 288 -4.43 3.31 -17.15
N ALA A 289 -5.07 2.15 -17.09
CA ALA A 289 -6.48 1.99 -17.51
C ALA A 289 -7.43 2.89 -16.69
N ILE A 290 -7.21 3.00 -15.38
CA ILE A 290 -7.95 3.91 -14.50
C ILE A 290 -7.73 5.37 -14.92
N LEU A 291 -6.48 5.78 -15.15
CA LEU A 291 -6.13 7.15 -15.53
C LEU A 291 -6.65 7.55 -16.92
N LEU A 292 -6.71 6.61 -17.85
CA LEU A 292 -7.25 6.85 -19.20
C LEU A 292 -8.79 6.89 -19.21
N SER A 293 -9.44 6.24 -18.26
CA SER A 293 -10.90 6.26 -18.13
C SER A 293 -11.41 7.66 -17.77
N ARG A 294 -12.40 8.15 -18.53
CA ARG A 294 -12.98 9.48 -18.32
C ARG A 294 -13.72 9.66 -16.99
N ASN A 295 -14.25 8.56 -16.44
CA ASN A 295 -15.14 8.59 -15.28
C ASN A 295 -14.60 7.85 -14.04
N ALA A 296 -13.51 7.09 -14.16
CA ALA A 296 -13.02 6.25 -13.07
C ALA A 296 -12.66 7.05 -11.79
N LEU A 297 -12.09 8.23 -11.96
CA LEU A 297 -11.65 9.10 -10.87
C LEU A 297 -12.60 10.25 -10.54
N LYS A 298 -13.82 10.22 -11.07
CA LYS A 298 -14.88 11.17 -10.68
C LYS A 298 -15.63 10.65 -9.46
N LEU A 299 -16.02 11.53 -8.57
CA LEU A 299 -17.00 11.18 -7.52
C LEU A 299 -18.31 10.75 -8.21
N PRO A 300 -18.97 9.69 -7.73
CA PRO A 300 -20.32 9.34 -8.21
C PRO A 300 -21.25 10.54 -8.03
N SER A 301 -21.99 10.92 -9.09
CA SER A 301 -22.98 12.00 -9.01
C SER A 301 -24.08 11.63 -8.01
N LEU A 302 -24.71 12.65 -7.40
CA LEU A 302 -25.85 12.44 -6.48
C LEU A 302 -26.99 11.71 -7.19
N ASP A 303 -27.28 12.03 -8.46
CA ASP A 303 -28.29 11.36 -9.30
C ASP A 303 -28.05 9.85 -9.48
N SER A 304 -26.78 9.43 -9.58
CA SER A 304 -26.46 7.99 -9.68
C SER A 304 -26.63 7.26 -8.34
N ARG A 305 -26.57 7.99 -7.22
CA ARG A 305 -26.83 7.45 -5.88
C ARG A 305 -28.32 7.29 -5.61
N GLU A 306 -29.13 8.23 -6.04
CA GLU A 306 -30.60 8.19 -5.92
C GLU A 306 -31.20 7.09 -6.81
N LYS A 307 -30.78 6.97 -8.08
CA LYS A 307 -31.22 5.90 -8.98
C LYS A 307 -30.92 4.50 -8.49
N VAL A 308 -29.75 4.29 -7.84
CA VAL A 308 -29.42 3.00 -7.20
C VAL A 308 -30.35 2.75 -6.01
N GLN A 309 -30.75 3.78 -5.30
CA GLN A 309 -31.65 3.68 -4.15
C GLN A 309 -33.10 3.42 -4.57
N GLU A 310 -33.59 4.04 -5.65
CA GLU A 310 -34.91 3.79 -6.25
C GLU A 310 -35.08 2.36 -6.79
N VAL A 311 -34.10 1.86 -7.56
CA VAL A 311 -34.11 0.48 -8.06
C VAL A 311 -34.15 -0.57 -6.94
N PHE A 312 -33.62 -0.26 -5.77
CA PHE A 312 -33.66 -1.19 -4.62
C PHE A 312 -34.95 -1.07 -3.80
N THR A 313 -35.60 0.10 -3.80
CA THR A 313 -36.91 0.26 -3.13
C THR A 313 -38.04 -0.36 -3.97
N GLU A 314 -37.98 -0.27 -5.29
CA GLU A 314 -38.96 -0.93 -6.19
C GLU A 314 -38.89 -2.46 -6.15
N ASN A 315 -37.72 -3.05 -5.90
CA ASN A 315 -37.59 -4.52 -5.82
C ASN A 315 -37.87 -5.10 -4.42
N THR A 316 -38.27 -4.30 -3.45
CA THR A 316 -38.58 -4.72 -2.07
C THR A 316 -40.02 -4.38 -1.68
N ALA A 317 -40.83 -3.86 -2.57
CA ALA A 317 -42.28 -3.69 -2.47
C ALA A 317 -43.01 -4.77 -3.29
#